data_9f58a7db2c03df60e79bfe16bdd8b3ec
#
_entry.id   9f58a7db2c03df60e79bfe16bdd8b3ec
#
_cell.length_a   1.000
_cell.length_b   1.000
_cell.length_c   1.000
_cell.angle_alpha   90.00
_cell.angle_beta   90.00
_cell.angle_gamma   90.00
#
_symmetry.space_group_name_H-M   'P 1'
#
loop_
_entity.id
_entity.type
_entity.pdbx_description
1 polymer ?
#
loop_
_entity_poly.entity_id
_entity_poly.type
_entity_poly.pdbx_seq_one_letter_code
_entity_poly.pdbx_strand_id
1 'polypeptide(L)'
;MAADFSEIANQNLHRSNGVRRDEYLPNLQTGPRAAKVWGQMVNDSTVGAMLFGIEMVLRRVEWDVETQSMGDADLERADFLKSCMTDMSFPWENLVADALTFLPHGFSYMEIVYKRRVGPTQKD
;
A
#
# COMPACT_ATOMS: atom_id res chain seq x y z
N MET A 1 44.43 -9.92 12.61
CA MET A 1 43.27 -10.55 13.30
C MET A 1 42.11 -10.52 12.32
N ALA A 2 41.75 -11.67 11.77
CA ALA A 2 40.51 -11.75 10.99
C ALA A 2 39.36 -11.71 12.00
N ALA A 3 38.40 -10.80 11.80
CA ALA A 3 37.20 -10.75 12.61
C ALA A 3 36.41 -12.05 12.35
N ASP A 4 36.13 -12.79 13.39
CA ASP A 4 35.27 -13.98 13.32
C ASP A 4 33.81 -13.49 13.30
N PHE A 5 33.18 -13.61 12.13
CA PHE A 5 31.79 -13.22 11.91
C PHE A 5 30.80 -14.40 12.10
N SER A 6 31.22 -15.46 12.82
CA SER A 6 30.42 -16.68 12.99
C SER A 6 29.10 -16.47 13.76
N GLU A 7 28.93 -15.35 14.46
CA GLU A 7 27.75 -15.06 15.31
C GLU A 7 26.92 -13.85 14.86
N ILE A 8 26.87 -13.54 13.58
CA ILE A 8 26.05 -12.42 13.08
C ILE A 8 24.56 -12.76 13.02
N ALA A 9 24.19 -14.04 13.15
CA ALA A 9 22.81 -14.47 13.10
C ALA A 9 22.23 -14.71 14.50
N ASN A 10 21.07 -14.11 14.75
CA ASN A 10 20.32 -14.34 15.97
C ASN A 10 19.84 -15.81 16.01
N GLN A 11 20.31 -16.59 16.97
CA GLN A 11 20.05 -18.03 17.08
C GLN A 11 18.57 -18.38 17.33
N ASN A 12 17.74 -17.41 17.66
CA ASN A 12 16.31 -17.59 17.94
C ASN A 12 15.43 -17.67 16.69
N LEU A 13 16.00 -17.62 15.50
CA LEU A 13 15.24 -17.72 14.25
C LEU A 13 15.21 -19.17 13.76
N HIS A 14 14.13 -19.89 14.05
CA HIS A 14 13.90 -21.21 13.48
C HIS A 14 13.75 -21.13 11.95
N ARG A 15 14.81 -21.52 11.23
CA ARG A 15 14.76 -21.73 9.77
C ARG A 15 14.40 -23.19 9.51
N SER A 16 13.21 -23.44 8.97
CA SER A 16 12.84 -24.73 8.41
C SER A 16 12.67 -24.56 6.89
N ASN A 17 13.51 -25.18 6.09
CA ASN A 17 13.48 -25.18 4.62
C ASN A 17 13.41 -23.78 3.97
N GLY A 18 14.12 -22.80 4.52
CA GLY A 18 14.11 -21.43 4.00
C GLY A 18 12.85 -20.62 4.32
N VAL A 19 11.86 -21.19 4.94
CA VAL A 19 10.65 -20.51 5.40
C VAL A 19 10.83 -20.08 6.85
N ARG A 20 10.68 -18.79 7.09
CA ARG A 20 10.70 -18.19 8.41
C ARG A 20 9.35 -18.48 9.09
N ARG A 21 9.33 -19.21 10.18
CA ARG A 21 8.13 -19.52 10.96
C ARG A 21 8.26 -18.87 12.33
N ASP A 22 8.23 -17.56 12.35
CA ASP A 22 8.36 -16.79 13.60
C ASP A 22 7.01 -16.53 14.29
N GLU A 23 5.90 -16.96 13.65
CA GLU A 23 4.56 -16.72 14.18
C GLU A 23 4.20 -17.77 15.25
N TYR A 24 3.93 -17.29 16.45
CA TYR A 24 3.55 -18.12 17.60
C TYR A 24 2.14 -18.72 17.45
N LEU A 25 1.22 -17.99 16.81
CA LEU A 25 -0.15 -18.43 16.65
C LEU A 25 -0.29 -19.34 15.42
N PRO A 26 -0.70 -20.62 15.59
CA PRO A 26 -0.80 -21.57 14.47
C PRO A 26 -1.73 -21.13 13.34
N ASN A 27 -2.75 -20.34 13.67
CA ASN A 27 -3.71 -19.84 12.70
C ASN A 27 -3.14 -18.74 11.79
N LEU A 28 -2.05 -18.08 12.21
CA LEU A 28 -1.37 -17.04 11.45
C LEU A 28 -0.12 -17.53 10.71
N GLN A 29 0.30 -18.78 10.94
CA GLN A 29 1.51 -19.35 10.32
C GLN A 29 1.37 -19.60 8.82
N THR A 30 0.16 -19.73 8.29
CA THR A 30 -0.09 -20.01 6.86
C THR A 30 -0.96 -18.90 6.25
N GLY A 31 -0.59 -18.44 5.04
CA GLY A 31 -1.28 -17.35 4.36
C GLY A 31 -2.81 -17.50 4.27
N PRO A 32 -3.35 -18.65 3.80
CA PRO A 32 -4.80 -18.83 3.70
C PRO A 32 -5.53 -18.80 5.04
N ARG A 33 -4.92 -19.33 6.10
CA ARG A 33 -5.52 -19.29 7.46
C ARG A 33 -5.43 -17.89 8.05
N ALA A 34 -4.28 -17.25 7.92
CA ALA A 34 -4.08 -15.88 8.35
C ALA A 34 -5.05 -14.91 7.66
N ALA A 35 -5.24 -15.01 6.35
CA ALA A 35 -6.19 -14.19 5.61
C ALA A 35 -7.63 -14.33 6.14
N LYS A 36 -8.04 -15.55 6.51
CA LYS A 36 -9.35 -15.79 7.13
C LYS A 36 -9.47 -15.11 8.50
N VAL A 37 -8.44 -15.21 9.34
CA VAL A 37 -8.41 -14.58 10.66
C VAL A 37 -8.45 -13.07 10.53
N TRP A 38 -7.69 -12.49 9.62
CA TRP A 38 -7.70 -11.04 9.38
C TRP A 38 -9.03 -10.55 8.84
N GLY A 39 -9.67 -11.30 7.94
CA GLY A 39 -11.01 -10.98 7.47
C GLY A 39 -12.06 -11.00 8.60
N GLN A 40 -11.95 -11.95 9.54
CA GLN A 40 -12.80 -11.98 10.73
C GLN A 40 -12.50 -10.81 11.68
N MET A 41 -11.24 -10.45 11.85
CA MET A 41 -10.81 -9.32 12.68
C MET A 41 -11.34 -7.99 12.14
N VAL A 42 -11.30 -7.78 10.84
CA VAL A 42 -11.85 -6.56 10.21
C VAL A 42 -13.37 -6.43 10.42
N ASN A 43 -14.06 -7.58 10.50
CA ASN A 43 -15.51 -7.61 10.77
C ASN A 43 -15.86 -7.44 12.27
N ASP A 44 -14.89 -7.43 13.17
CA ASP A 44 -15.11 -7.06 14.56
C ASP A 44 -15.49 -5.59 14.67
N SER A 45 -16.50 -5.29 15.48
CA SER A 45 -17.06 -3.93 15.59
C SER A 45 -16.04 -2.89 16.06
N THR A 46 -15.16 -3.26 16.98
CA THR A 46 -14.14 -2.36 17.53
C THR A 46 -12.99 -2.15 16.56
N VAL A 47 -12.45 -3.25 16.04
CA VAL A 47 -11.33 -3.19 15.07
C VAL A 47 -11.77 -2.52 13.78
N GLY A 48 -12.95 -2.90 13.26
CA GLY A 48 -13.51 -2.31 12.04
C GLY A 48 -13.76 -0.80 12.20
N ALA A 49 -14.27 -0.36 13.34
CA ALA A 49 -14.47 1.07 13.60
C ALA A 49 -13.15 1.85 13.67
N MET A 50 -12.11 1.27 14.26
CA MET A 50 -10.78 1.88 14.29
C MET A 50 -10.16 1.99 12.89
N LEU A 51 -10.20 0.91 12.11
CA LEU A 51 -9.71 0.90 10.73
C LEU A 51 -10.45 1.90 9.86
N PHE A 52 -11.77 1.96 9.99
CA PHE A 52 -12.61 2.94 9.30
C PHE A 52 -12.23 4.38 9.70
N GLY A 53 -12.00 4.64 10.99
CA GLY A 53 -11.55 5.95 11.46
C GLY A 53 -10.21 6.37 10.83
N ILE A 54 -9.24 5.46 10.76
CA ILE A 54 -7.95 5.71 10.12
C ILE A 54 -8.13 5.97 8.60
N GLU A 55 -8.93 5.15 7.94
CA GLU A 55 -9.25 5.32 6.52
C GLU A 55 -9.86 6.69 6.25
N MET A 56 -10.85 7.10 7.03
CA MET A 56 -11.53 8.39 6.86
C MET A 56 -10.58 9.60 7.03
N VAL A 57 -9.62 9.51 7.93
CA VAL A 57 -8.61 10.56 8.10
C VAL A 57 -7.67 10.60 6.90
N LEU A 58 -7.16 9.45 6.46
CA LEU A 58 -6.18 9.38 5.37
C LEU A 58 -6.79 9.72 4.01
N ARG A 59 -8.06 9.40 3.78
CA ARG A 59 -8.78 9.80 2.55
C ARG A 59 -8.98 11.31 2.41
N ARG A 60 -8.95 12.05 3.53
CA ARG A 60 -9.09 13.51 3.54
C ARG A 60 -7.78 14.26 3.34
N VAL A 61 -6.67 13.55 3.28
CA VAL A 61 -5.38 14.19 3.00
C VAL A 61 -5.40 14.76 1.59
N GLU A 62 -5.11 16.06 1.48
CA GLU A 62 -4.94 16.71 0.19
C GLU A 62 -3.58 16.32 -0.40
N TRP A 63 -3.62 15.76 -1.59
CA TRP A 63 -2.43 15.38 -2.34
C TRP A 63 -2.16 16.42 -3.40
N ASP A 64 -0.95 16.97 -3.41
CA ASP A 64 -0.50 17.90 -4.44
C ASP A 64 0.82 17.42 -5.03
N VAL A 65 1.10 17.86 -6.27
CA VAL A 65 2.35 17.59 -6.97
C VAL A 65 3.17 18.85 -7.00
N GLU A 66 4.32 18.82 -6.34
CA GLU A 66 5.28 19.92 -6.34
C GLU A 66 6.46 19.60 -7.25
N THR A 67 6.94 20.62 -7.97
CA THR A 67 8.15 20.50 -8.79
C THR A 67 9.39 20.83 -7.96
N GLN A 68 10.47 20.10 -8.19
CA GLN A 68 11.76 20.39 -7.59
C GLN A 68 12.46 21.58 -8.26
N SER A 69 12.19 21.85 -9.53
CA SER A 69 12.74 22.96 -10.30
C SER A 69 11.66 23.75 -11.02
N MET A 70 11.95 25.01 -11.37
CA MET A 70 11.05 25.90 -12.12
C MET A 70 11.27 25.80 -13.64
N GLY A 71 11.89 24.72 -14.12
CA GLY A 71 12.08 24.49 -15.55
C GLY A 71 10.75 24.16 -16.24
N ASP A 72 10.54 24.66 -17.46
CA ASP A 72 9.32 24.46 -18.24
C ASP A 72 8.95 22.98 -18.39
N ALA A 73 9.96 22.11 -18.60
CA ALA A 73 9.76 20.67 -18.70
C ALA A 73 9.27 20.02 -17.39
N ASP A 74 9.68 20.54 -16.24
CA ASP A 74 9.27 19.99 -14.94
C ASP A 74 7.87 20.48 -14.56
N LEU A 75 7.53 21.71 -14.93
CA LEU A 75 6.17 22.23 -14.81
C LEU A 75 5.19 21.43 -15.67
N GLU A 76 5.52 21.16 -16.94
CA GLU A 76 4.69 20.33 -17.82
C GLU A 76 4.47 18.92 -17.25
N ARG A 77 5.51 18.31 -16.68
CA ARG A 77 5.41 16.98 -16.04
C ARG A 77 4.51 17.02 -14.80
N ALA A 78 4.61 18.05 -13.97
CA ALA A 78 3.77 18.22 -12.79
C ALA A 78 2.31 18.41 -13.17
N ASP A 79 2.02 19.25 -14.18
CA ASP A 79 0.68 19.45 -14.70
C ASP A 79 0.10 18.15 -15.28
N PHE A 80 0.92 17.39 -15.99
CA PHE A 80 0.52 16.06 -16.46
C PHE A 80 0.16 15.13 -15.30
N LEU A 81 0.96 15.04 -14.24
CA LEU A 81 0.68 14.22 -13.07
C LEU A 81 -0.59 14.67 -12.35
N LYS A 82 -0.78 15.98 -12.15
CA LYS A 82 -2.02 16.54 -11.59
C LYS A 82 -3.23 16.13 -12.42
N SER A 83 -3.09 16.23 -13.74
CA SER A 83 -4.16 15.80 -14.66
C SER A 83 -4.45 14.30 -14.56
N CYS A 84 -3.44 13.47 -14.32
CA CYS A 84 -3.63 12.04 -14.13
C CYS A 84 -4.43 11.72 -12.87
N MET A 85 -4.23 12.44 -11.78
CA MET A 85 -4.97 12.25 -10.53
C MET A 85 -6.47 12.58 -10.68
N THR A 86 -6.82 13.55 -11.54
CA THR A 86 -8.20 13.98 -11.74
C THR A 86 -8.92 13.25 -12.87
N ASP A 87 -8.18 12.63 -13.80
CA ASP A 87 -8.70 11.97 -15.00
C ASP A 87 -8.83 10.43 -14.85
N MET A 88 -8.81 9.93 -13.63
CA MET A 88 -9.05 8.51 -13.36
C MET A 88 -10.52 8.15 -13.53
N SER A 89 -10.79 6.85 -13.78
CA SER A 89 -12.15 6.33 -13.92
C SER A 89 -12.95 6.39 -12.61
N PHE A 90 -12.28 6.51 -11.49
CA PHE A 90 -12.86 6.67 -10.14
C PHE A 90 -12.08 7.71 -9.34
N PRO A 91 -12.68 8.30 -8.29
CA PRO A 91 -12.04 9.36 -7.50
C PRO A 91 -10.73 8.91 -6.85
N TRP A 92 -9.79 9.85 -6.72
CA TRP A 92 -8.51 9.64 -6.05
C TRP A 92 -8.65 9.08 -4.63
N GLU A 93 -9.66 9.54 -3.90
CA GLU A 93 -9.96 9.08 -2.55
C GLU A 93 -10.30 7.59 -2.50
N ASN A 94 -10.89 7.05 -3.55
CA ASN A 94 -11.16 5.61 -3.64
C ASN A 94 -9.88 4.82 -3.90
N LEU A 95 -8.95 5.35 -4.72
CA LEU A 95 -7.64 4.74 -4.89
C LEU A 95 -6.88 4.67 -3.55
N VAL A 96 -6.95 5.75 -2.77
CA VAL A 96 -6.35 5.78 -1.42
C VAL A 96 -7.02 4.74 -0.52
N ALA A 97 -8.34 4.62 -0.54
CA ALA A 97 -9.06 3.61 0.24
C ALA A 97 -8.64 2.17 -0.13
N ASP A 98 -8.54 1.88 -1.43
CA ASP A 98 -8.07 0.59 -1.92
C ASP A 98 -6.62 0.32 -1.51
N ALA A 99 -5.76 1.35 -1.56
CA ALA A 99 -4.40 1.25 -1.06
C ALA A 99 -4.36 0.90 0.42
N LEU A 100 -5.22 1.50 1.24
CA LEU A 100 -5.27 1.29 2.69
C LEU A 100 -5.68 -0.13 3.11
N THR A 101 -6.13 -0.97 2.19
CA THR A 101 -6.35 -2.41 2.46
C THR A 101 -5.08 -3.12 2.92
N PHE A 102 -3.90 -2.50 2.75
CA PHE A 102 -2.66 -3.03 3.31
C PHE A 102 -2.65 -3.05 4.85
N LEU A 103 -3.41 -2.21 5.52
CA LEU A 103 -3.43 -2.12 6.98
C LEU A 103 -3.81 -3.47 7.65
N PRO A 104 -4.92 -4.12 7.28
CA PRO A 104 -5.26 -5.43 7.83
C PRO A 104 -4.51 -6.60 7.17
N HIS A 105 -4.10 -6.48 5.91
CA HIS A 105 -3.58 -7.62 5.14
C HIS A 105 -2.07 -7.60 4.95
N GLY A 106 -1.40 -6.49 5.25
CA GLY A 106 0.04 -6.30 5.07
C GLY A 106 0.45 -5.97 3.62
N PHE A 107 -0.48 -6.00 2.68
CA PHE A 107 -0.27 -5.63 1.27
C PHE A 107 -1.58 -5.12 0.66
N SER A 108 -1.46 -4.31 -0.38
CA SER A 108 -2.55 -3.98 -1.29
C SER A 108 -2.13 -4.36 -2.71
N TYR A 109 -3.08 -4.77 -3.54
CA TYR A 109 -2.84 -5.17 -4.91
C TYR A 109 -3.67 -4.31 -5.85
N MET A 110 -3.02 -3.70 -6.83
CA MET A 110 -3.68 -2.82 -7.79
C MET A 110 -3.30 -3.24 -9.21
N GLU A 111 -4.26 -3.22 -10.10
CA GLU A 111 -4.04 -3.38 -11.54
C GLU A 111 -3.75 -2.02 -12.17
N ILE A 112 -2.72 -1.94 -13.00
CA ILE A 112 -2.41 -0.74 -13.77
C ILE A 112 -3.20 -0.78 -15.07
N VAL A 113 -4.19 0.09 -15.19
CA VAL A 113 -4.98 0.24 -16.41
C VAL A 113 -4.56 1.52 -17.13
N TYR A 114 -4.06 1.37 -18.36
CA TYR A 114 -3.65 2.51 -19.17
C TYR A 114 -4.82 3.08 -19.94
N LYS A 115 -4.94 4.41 -19.93
CA LYS A 115 -5.91 5.16 -20.73
C LYS A 115 -5.17 5.95 -21.80
N ARG A 116 -5.64 5.86 -23.04
CA ARG A 116 -5.17 6.72 -24.13
C ARG A 116 -6.04 7.97 -24.20
N ARG A 117 -5.44 9.12 -24.06
CA ARG A 117 -6.11 10.42 -24.27
C ARG A 117 -6.05 10.78 -25.74
N VAL A 118 -7.17 11.09 -26.37
CA VAL A 118 -7.26 11.35 -27.80
C VAL A 118 -7.70 12.80 -28.09
N GLY A 119 -8.32 13.46 -27.13
CA GLY A 119 -8.86 14.79 -27.26
C GLY A 119 -8.04 15.90 -26.59
N PRO A 120 -8.40 17.16 -26.84
CA PRO A 120 -7.77 18.30 -26.17
C PRO A 120 -8.18 18.46 -24.71
N THR A 121 -9.23 17.75 -24.29
CA THR A 121 -9.70 17.75 -22.90
C THR A 121 -9.24 16.49 -22.17
N GLN A 122 -9.07 16.62 -20.86
CA GLN A 122 -8.60 15.52 -20.02
C GLN A 122 -9.57 14.32 -19.95
N LYS A 123 -10.80 14.50 -20.40
CA LYS A 123 -11.88 13.49 -20.31
C LYS A 123 -12.17 12.78 -21.63
N ASP A 124 -11.53 13.19 -22.72
CA ASP A 124 -11.77 12.63 -24.07
C ASP A 124 -10.87 11.43 -24.41
#